data_27c81602bb4e2754391e156124e726a1
#
_entry.id   27c81602bb4e2754391e156124e726a1
#
_cell.length_a   1.000
_cell.length_b   1.000
_cell.length_c   1.000
_cell.angle_alpha   90.00
_cell.angle_beta   90.00
_cell.angle_gamma   90.00
#
_symmetry.space_group_name_H-M   'P 1'
#
loop_
_entity.id
_entity.type
_entity.pdbx_description
1 polymer ?
#
loop_
_entity_poly.entity_id
_entity_poly.type
_entity_poly.pdbx_seq_one_letter_code
_entity_poly.pdbx_strand_id
1 'polypeptide(L)'
;MKIFLTFCFFTFAFLLLITSCTPNLNSSSNGNIIVASKDFTEQDILGELLAQQIEATTNLKVDRRFRLGGSFVCHSAITAGKIDAYIEYTGTAFTGILKQKTVNDPKEVYERLKQAYAQQFNLEVMPSLGFENTFAMIVRGNDAKRYNIQTLSQATQYTPQWRGGFGYEFLEREDGFPGLTKTYNLRFAKPPQIMDLGLIYRALIQKQVDMVAGNSTDGQISRLGLVVLKDDKKYFPPYEATPIVRQETLKKYPELRKAIASLAGKISADEMRQLNYLVEGELRDIKDVVQEFRKSKGLGSSQG
;
A
#
# COMPACT_ATOMS: atom_id res chain seq x y z
N MET A 1 16.38 -63.95 63.43
CA MET A 1 15.05 -63.39 63.59
C MET A 1 14.84 -62.43 62.42
N LYS A 2 14.36 -62.97 61.29
CA LYS A 2 14.20 -62.25 60.02
C LYS A 2 12.74 -62.29 59.61
N ILE A 3 12.11 -61.16 59.55
CA ILE A 3 10.74 -60.97 59.13
C ILE A 3 10.74 -60.78 57.60
N PHE A 4 10.09 -61.70 56.88
CA PHE A 4 9.83 -61.59 55.44
C PHE A 4 8.51 -60.88 55.23
N LEU A 5 8.53 -59.77 54.58
CA LEU A 5 7.34 -59.04 54.17
C LEU A 5 7.00 -59.45 52.71
N THR A 6 5.84 -60.15 52.60
CA THR A 6 5.30 -60.54 51.27
C THR A 6 4.49 -59.38 50.67
N PHE A 7 4.90 -58.87 49.53
CA PHE A 7 4.20 -57.81 48.78
C PHE A 7 3.27 -58.49 47.76
N CYS A 8 1.99 -58.35 47.91
CA CYS A 8 0.99 -58.77 46.91
C CYS A 8 0.85 -57.68 45.85
N PHE A 9 1.17 -58.04 44.63
CA PHE A 9 0.86 -57.18 43.42
C PHE A 9 -0.59 -57.44 43.01
N PHE A 10 -1.45 -56.44 43.18
CA PHE A 10 -2.75 -56.35 42.52
C PHE A 10 -2.60 -55.69 41.19
N THR A 11 -2.67 -56.43 40.08
CA THR A 11 -2.75 -55.90 38.74
C THR A 11 -4.19 -55.50 38.43
N PHE A 12 -4.48 -54.19 38.44
CA PHE A 12 -5.75 -53.63 38.00
C PHE A 12 -5.68 -53.38 36.50
N ALA A 13 -6.30 -54.24 35.71
CA ALA A 13 -6.44 -54.05 34.26
C ALA A 13 -7.52 -53.00 33.99
N PHE A 14 -7.06 -51.77 33.62
CA PHE A 14 -7.94 -50.68 33.19
C PHE A 14 -8.17 -50.81 31.69
N LEU A 15 -9.36 -51.29 31.30
CA LEU A 15 -9.79 -51.34 29.90
C LEU A 15 -10.15 -49.92 29.45
N LEU A 16 -9.26 -49.22 28.72
CA LEU A 16 -9.53 -47.95 28.07
C LEU A 16 -10.33 -48.20 26.77
N LEU A 17 -11.63 -47.95 26.84
CA LEU A 17 -12.49 -47.78 25.67
C LEU A 17 -12.10 -46.49 24.96
N ILE A 18 -11.26 -46.60 23.94
CA ILE A 18 -10.96 -45.49 23.03
C ILE A 18 -12.14 -45.37 22.06
N THR A 19 -13.12 -44.53 22.40
CA THR A 19 -14.07 -44.01 21.42
C THR A 19 -13.30 -43.10 20.48
N SER A 20 -12.91 -43.57 19.31
CA SER A 20 -12.35 -42.75 18.24
C SER A 20 -13.46 -41.86 17.70
N CYS A 21 -13.58 -40.64 18.23
CA CYS A 21 -14.23 -39.57 17.52
C CYS A 21 -13.36 -39.23 16.30
N THR A 22 -13.74 -39.73 15.13
CA THR A 22 -13.24 -39.21 13.87
C THR A 22 -13.67 -37.73 13.78
N PRO A 23 -12.76 -36.76 13.78
CA PRO A 23 -13.17 -35.39 13.53
C PRO A 23 -13.70 -35.36 12.09
N ASN A 24 -14.96 -34.95 11.95
CA ASN A 24 -15.60 -34.70 10.68
C ASN A 24 -14.86 -33.54 10.02
N LEU A 25 -13.91 -33.82 9.10
CA LEU A 25 -13.06 -32.88 8.37
C LEU A 25 -13.81 -32.08 7.28
N ASN A 26 -15.11 -31.88 7.46
CA ASN A 26 -15.94 -31.00 6.65
C ASN A 26 -16.36 -29.74 7.41
N SER A 27 -15.49 -29.13 8.21
CA SER A 27 -15.60 -27.72 8.48
C SER A 27 -14.93 -27.02 7.29
N SER A 28 -15.71 -26.49 6.37
CA SER A 28 -15.29 -25.39 5.53
C SER A 28 -14.84 -24.27 6.48
N SER A 29 -13.56 -24.26 6.84
CA SER A 29 -12.97 -23.13 7.54
C SER A 29 -13.13 -21.94 6.59
N ASN A 30 -14.14 -21.09 6.84
CA ASN A 30 -14.20 -19.77 6.24
C ASN A 30 -12.85 -19.12 6.53
N GLY A 31 -11.92 -19.23 5.58
CA GLY A 31 -10.58 -18.70 5.76
C GLY A 31 -10.64 -17.19 5.84
N ASN A 32 -10.00 -16.63 6.82
CA ASN A 32 -9.81 -15.18 6.88
C ASN A 32 -8.62 -14.82 6.00
N ILE A 33 -8.84 -13.90 5.06
CA ILE A 33 -7.79 -13.28 4.25
C ILE A 33 -7.36 -12.02 4.97
N ILE A 34 -6.07 -11.85 5.17
CA ILE A 34 -5.52 -10.66 5.83
C ILE A 34 -5.12 -9.64 4.76
N VAL A 35 -5.87 -8.54 4.68
CA VAL A 35 -5.57 -7.40 3.81
C VAL A 35 -4.99 -6.28 4.64
N ALA A 36 -3.83 -5.78 4.24
CA ALA A 36 -3.17 -4.64 4.87
C ALA A 36 -3.20 -3.39 4.00
N SER A 37 -2.94 -2.24 4.61
CA SER A 37 -2.66 -1.00 3.90
C SER A 37 -1.36 -0.34 4.38
N LYS A 38 -0.79 0.53 3.54
CA LYS A 38 0.23 1.47 3.98
C LYS A 38 -0.40 2.58 4.82
N ASP A 39 0.41 3.45 5.41
CA ASP A 39 0.03 4.38 6.49
C ASP A 39 -0.51 5.75 6.00
N PHE A 40 -1.26 5.77 4.89
CA PHE A 40 -1.91 6.98 4.38
C PHE A 40 -3.29 6.68 3.74
N THR A 41 -4.11 7.71 3.64
CA THR A 41 -5.55 7.61 3.35
C THR A 41 -5.88 6.86 2.07
N GLU A 42 -5.18 7.12 0.96
CA GLU A 42 -5.41 6.40 -0.29
C GLU A 42 -5.26 4.88 -0.12
N GLN A 43 -4.27 4.46 0.65
CA GLN A 43 -4.03 3.04 0.89
C GLN A 43 -5.10 2.41 1.79
N ASP A 44 -5.66 3.17 2.73
CA ASP A 44 -6.82 2.71 3.52
C ASP A 44 -8.05 2.51 2.62
N ILE A 45 -8.30 3.44 1.69
CA ILE A 45 -9.38 3.34 0.70
C ILE A 45 -9.17 2.12 -0.20
N LEU A 46 -7.96 1.93 -0.73
CA LEU A 46 -7.63 0.82 -1.61
C LEU A 46 -7.66 -0.54 -0.88
N GLY A 47 -7.20 -0.57 0.37
CA GLY A 47 -7.29 -1.75 1.23
C GLY A 47 -8.75 -2.13 1.52
N GLU A 48 -9.60 -1.15 1.82
CA GLU A 48 -11.02 -1.37 2.04
C GLU A 48 -11.74 -1.79 0.75
N LEU A 49 -11.38 -1.21 -0.40
CA LEU A 49 -11.91 -1.62 -1.70
C LEU A 49 -11.59 -3.09 -2.00
N LEU A 50 -10.34 -3.49 -1.76
CA LEU A 50 -9.92 -4.86 -1.92
C LEU A 50 -10.68 -5.79 -0.98
N ALA A 51 -10.82 -5.42 0.29
CA ALA A 51 -11.54 -6.18 1.30
C ALA A 51 -13.02 -6.36 0.94
N GLN A 52 -13.71 -5.27 0.64
CA GLN A 52 -15.13 -5.33 0.25
C GLN A 52 -15.34 -6.10 -1.05
N GLN A 53 -14.42 -6.03 -2.01
CA GLN A 53 -14.53 -6.78 -3.26
C GLN A 53 -14.39 -8.29 -3.04
N ILE A 54 -13.45 -8.70 -2.20
CA ILE A 54 -13.28 -10.11 -1.80
C ILE A 54 -14.55 -10.60 -1.11
N GLU A 55 -15.04 -9.89 -0.09
CA GLU A 55 -16.22 -10.30 0.68
C GLU A 55 -17.50 -10.34 -0.14
N ALA A 56 -17.64 -9.45 -1.16
CA ALA A 56 -18.83 -9.40 -2.00
C ALA A 56 -18.87 -10.46 -3.11
N THR A 57 -17.72 -11.01 -3.51
CA THR A 57 -17.63 -11.91 -4.66
C THR A 57 -17.16 -13.33 -4.30
N THR A 58 -16.87 -13.55 -3.02
CA THR A 58 -16.46 -14.85 -2.46
C THR A 58 -17.15 -15.10 -1.11
N ASN A 59 -17.01 -16.30 -0.56
CA ASN A 59 -17.45 -16.62 0.81
C ASN A 59 -16.34 -16.37 1.86
N LEU A 60 -15.25 -15.69 1.48
CA LEU A 60 -14.13 -15.42 2.36
C LEU A 60 -14.42 -14.18 3.22
N LYS A 61 -13.89 -14.19 4.44
CA LYS A 61 -13.89 -13.02 5.33
C LYS A 61 -12.53 -12.34 5.27
N VAL A 62 -12.51 -11.02 5.46
CA VAL A 62 -11.28 -10.24 5.43
C VAL A 62 -10.98 -9.64 6.81
N ASP A 63 -9.80 -9.97 7.34
CA ASP A 63 -9.18 -9.29 8.47
C ASP A 63 -8.42 -8.06 7.92
N ARG A 64 -8.85 -6.87 8.32
CA ARG A 64 -8.32 -5.58 7.86
C ARG A 64 -7.21 -5.12 8.78
N ARG A 65 -5.98 -5.04 8.27
CA ARG A 65 -4.80 -4.54 9.00
C ARG A 65 -4.26 -3.28 8.35
N PHE A 66 -5.07 -2.24 8.44
CA PHE A 66 -4.74 -0.96 7.83
C PHE A 66 -3.71 -0.18 8.65
N ARG A 67 -3.01 0.74 7.98
CA ARG A 67 -1.95 1.58 8.53
C ARG A 67 -0.81 0.77 9.18
N LEU A 68 -0.44 -0.34 8.52
CA LEU A 68 0.62 -1.22 9.04
C LEU A 68 2.00 -0.54 9.05
N GLY A 69 2.23 0.37 8.12
CA GLY A 69 3.47 1.12 7.90
C GLY A 69 3.70 1.39 6.42
N GLY A 70 4.86 1.88 6.05
CA GLY A 70 5.22 2.14 4.66
C GLY A 70 5.47 0.87 3.84
N SER A 71 5.93 1.04 2.59
CA SER A 71 6.14 -0.05 1.62
C SER A 71 7.07 -1.14 2.13
N PHE A 72 8.14 -0.80 2.83
CA PHE A 72 9.08 -1.79 3.36
C PHE A 72 8.46 -2.65 4.47
N VAL A 73 7.61 -2.06 5.30
CA VAL A 73 6.90 -2.78 6.37
C VAL A 73 5.88 -3.74 5.77
N CYS A 74 5.04 -3.27 4.82
CA CYS A 74 4.06 -4.12 4.15
C CYS A 74 4.73 -5.24 3.36
N HIS A 75 5.82 -4.96 2.64
CA HIS A 75 6.57 -5.98 1.91
C HIS A 75 7.18 -7.03 2.85
N SER A 76 7.77 -6.62 3.97
CA SER A 76 8.29 -7.56 4.98
C SER A 76 7.18 -8.40 5.59
N ALA A 77 6.01 -7.81 5.85
CA ALA A 77 4.88 -8.53 6.41
C ALA A 77 4.30 -9.58 5.46
N ILE A 78 4.16 -9.26 4.16
CA ILE A 78 3.63 -10.22 3.18
C ILE A 78 4.61 -11.36 2.91
N THR A 79 5.90 -11.09 2.80
CA THR A 79 6.94 -12.12 2.62
C THR A 79 7.08 -13.03 3.84
N ALA A 80 6.86 -12.50 5.05
CA ALA A 80 6.81 -13.27 6.28
C ALA A 80 5.48 -14.01 6.51
N GLY A 81 4.51 -13.92 5.59
CA GLY A 81 3.20 -14.57 5.71
C GLY A 81 2.30 -13.99 6.80
N LYS A 82 2.54 -12.74 7.22
CA LYS A 82 1.72 -12.05 8.24
C LYS A 82 0.49 -11.36 7.66
N ILE A 83 0.50 -11.10 6.36
CA ILE A 83 -0.62 -10.57 5.58
C ILE A 83 -0.70 -11.34 4.26
N ASP A 84 -1.87 -11.38 3.63
CA ASP A 84 -2.12 -12.11 2.40
C ASP A 84 -2.10 -11.22 1.15
N ALA A 85 -2.53 -9.96 1.30
CA ALA A 85 -2.58 -8.99 0.21
C ALA A 85 -2.44 -7.55 0.71
N TYR A 86 -1.91 -6.69 -0.15
CA TYR A 86 -1.92 -5.23 0.00
C TYR A 86 -1.79 -4.57 -1.38
N ILE A 87 -2.00 -3.26 -1.47
CA ILE A 87 -1.77 -2.51 -2.70
C ILE A 87 -0.38 -1.87 -2.67
N GLU A 88 0.37 -2.06 -3.75
CA GLU A 88 1.67 -1.44 -3.95
C GLU A 88 1.69 -0.67 -5.26
N TYR A 89 2.66 0.22 -5.42
CA TYR A 89 2.89 0.93 -6.68
C TYR A 89 4.09 0.32 -7.41
N THR A 90 3.94 0.13 -8.72
CA THR A 90 4.94 -0.58 -9.54
C THR A 90 6.33 0.03 -9.43
N GLY A 91 6.45 1.36 -9.50
CA GLY A 91 7.73 2.06 -9.36
C GLY A 91 8.35 1.88 -7.97
N THR A 92 7.54 1.94 -6.90
CA THR A 92 7.99 1.69 -5.53
C THR A 92 8.55 0.29 -5.37
N ALA A 93 7.82 -0.70 -5.87
CA ALA A 93 8.26 -2.10 -5.81
C ALA A 93 9.53 -2.33 -6.64
N PHE A 94 9.62 -1.72 -7.82
CA PHE A 94 10.73 -1.91 -8.74
C PHE A 94 12.02 -1.23 -8.27
N THR A 95 11.96 0.04 -7.90
CA THR A 95 13.14 0.81 -7.50
C THR A 95 13.41 0.72 -5.99
N GLY A 96 12.37 0.82 -5.16
CA GLY A 96 12.50 0.84 -3.70
C GLY A 96 12.78 -0.55 -3.12
N ILE A 97 12.04 -1.59 -3.54
CA ILE A 97 12.13 -2.94 -2.98
C ILE A 97 13.16 -3.78 -3.74
N LEU A 98 13.00 -3.92 -5.08
CA LEU A 98 13.91 -4.72 -5.91
C LEU A 98 15.25 -4.04 -6.19
N LYS A 99 15.41 -2.76 -5.83
CA LYS A 99 16.64 -1.96 -6.06
C LYS A 99 17.07 -1.93 -7.53
N GLN A 100 16.10 -1.99 -8.45
CA GLN A 100 16.36 -1.89 -9.88
C GLN A 100 16.54 -0.42 -10.30
N LYS A 101 17.33 -0.22 -11.35
CA LYS A 101 17.46 1.13 -11.96
C LYS A 101 16.12 1.55 -12.54
N THR A 102 15.83 2.85 -12.45
CA THR A 102 14.60 3.46 -13.01
C THR A 102 14.44 3.11 -14.49
N VAL A 103 13.23 2.69 -14.84
CA VAL A 103 12.75 2.45 -16.20
C VAL A 103 11.46 3.24 -16.36
N ASN A 104 11.29 3.94 -17.48
CA ASN A 104 10.14 4.84 -17.72
C ASN A 104 9.03 4.21 -18.56
N ASP A 105 9.19 2.96 -19.00
CA ASP A 105 8.13 2.22 -19.70
C ASP A 105 7.28 1.44 -18.66
N PRO A 106 5.99 1.80 -18.47
CA PRO A 106 5.11 1.14 -17.50
C PRO A 106 4.97 -0.37 -17.74
N LYS A 107 4.89 -0.77 -19.02
CA LYS A 107 4.75 -2.17 -19.37
C LYS A 107 5.99 -2.97 -19.02
N GLU A 108 7.18 -2.45 -19.33
CA GLU A 108 8.44 -3.09 -18.97
C GLU A 108 8.58 -3.20 -17.45
N VAL A 109 8.29 -2.12 -16.71
CA VAL A 109 8.31 -2.14 -15.23
C VAL A 109 7.39 -3.22 -14.69
N TYR A 110 6.14 -3.27 -15.17
CA TYR A 110 5.14 -4.24 -14.71
C TYR A 110 5.59 -5.69 -14.97
N GLU A 111 6.02 -6.03 -16.18
CA GLU A 111 6.41 -7.40 -16.53
C GLU A 111 7.65 -7.87 -15.77
N ARG A 112 8.66 -7.01 -15.64
CA ARG A 112 9.88 -7.32 -14.87
C ARG A 112 9.56 -7.47 -13.37
N LEU A 113 8.70 -6.61 -12.84
CA LEU A 113 8.24 -6.69 -11.45
C LEU A 113 7.50 -8.00 -11.19
N LYS A 114 6.54 -8.34 -12.05
CA LYS A 114 5.76 -9.58 -11.97
C LYS A 114 6.64 -10.82 -11.93
N GLN A 115 7.62 -10.89 -12.83
CA GLN A 115 8.57 -11.99 -12.87
C GLN A 115 9.43 -12.07 -11.60
N ALA A 116 10.00 -10.94 -11.16
CA ALA A 116 10.86 -10.89 -9.99
C ALA A 116 10.12 -11.26 -8.70
N TYR A 117 8.89 -10.72 -8.52
CA TYR A 117 8.09 -11.00 -7.33
C TYR A 117 7.66 -12.48 -7.25
N ALA A 118 7.33 -13.08 -8.39
CA ALA A 118 6.99 -14.50 -8.43
C ALA A 118 8.19 -15.39 -8.08
N GLN A 119 9.37 -15.07 -8.59
CA GLN A 119 10.57 -15.91 -8.43
C GLN A 119 11.26 -15.70 -7.07
N GLN A 120 11.35 -14.47 -6.58
CA GLN A 120 12.13 -14.16 -5.40
C GLN A 120 11.31 -14.23 -4.11
N PHE A 121 10.02 -13.95 -4.17
CA PHE A 121 9.19 -13.78 -2.97
C PHE A 121 7.95 -14.68 -2.92
N ASN A 122 7.68 -15.48 -3.96
CA ASN A 122 6.43 -16.26 -4.09
C ASN A 122 5.17 -15.36 -4.00
N LEU A 123 5.26 -14.16 -4.55
CA LEU A 123 4.19 -13.18 -4.63
C LEU A 123 3.68 -13.06 -6.07
N GLU A 124 2.42 -12.74 -6.23
CA GLU A 124 1.82 -12.40 -7.50
C GLU A 124 1.50 -10.91 -7.57
N VAL A 125 1.95 -10.27 -8.64
CA VAL A 125 1.58 -8.90 -9.00
C VAL A 125 0.33 -9.00 -9.87
N MET A 126 -0.80 -8.55 -9.33
CA MET A 126 -2.09 -8.57 -10.04
C MET A 126 -2.17 -7.40 -11.05
N PRO A 127 -3.13 -7.40 -11.98
CA PRO A 127 -3.30 -6.29 -12.91
C PRO A 127 -3.50 -4.94 -12.21
N SER A 128 -2.99 -3.85 -12.84
CA SER A 128 -3.15 -2.49 -12.36
C SER A 128 -4.60 -2.09 -12.15
N LEU A 129 -4.87 -1.33 -11.11
CA LEU A 129 -6.20 -0.77 -10.78
C LEU A 129 -6.65 0.30 -11.78
N GLY A 130 -5.72 0.88 -12.58
CA GLY A 130 -6.02 1.81 -13.68
C GLY A 130 -5.54 3.24 -13.45
N PHE A 131 -4.76 3.51 -12.40
CA PHE A 131 -4.20 4.82 -12.12
C PHE A 131 -2.76 4.74 -11.62
N GLU A 132 -2.07 5.85 -11.72
CA GLU A 132 -0.75 6.07 -11.15
C GLU A 132 -0.82 7.05 -9.97
N ASN A 133 0.01 6.80 -8.97
CA ASN A 133 0.25 7.74 -7.88
C ASN A 133 1.75 7.96 -7.72
N THR A 134 2.27 9.01 -8.35
CA THR A 134 3.69 9.36 -8.31
C THR A 134 3.99 10.23 -7.09
N PHE A 135 5.26 10.30 -6.72
CA PHE A 135 5.72 11.38 -5.86
C PHE A 135 5.46 12.74 -6.52
N ALA A 136 4.94 13.66 -5.72
CA ALA A 136 4.63 15.03 -6.15
C ALA A 136 5.40 16.03 -5.27
N MET A 137 6.25 16.84 -5.90
CA MET A 137 6.93 17.94 -5.21
C MET A 137 6.00 19.14 -5.17
N ILE A 138 5.62 19.55 -3.96
CA ILE A 138 4.50 20.45 -3.72
C ILE A 138 4.96 21.68 -2.96
N VAL A 139 4.48 22.84 -3.41
CA VAL A 139 4.69 24.15 -2.81
C VAL A 139 3.37 24.88 -2.59
N ARG A 140 3.37 25.94 -1.79
CA ARG A 140 2.19 26.82 -1.65
C ARG A 140 1.88 27.53 -2.98
N GLY A 141 0.61 27.63 -3.36
CA GLY A 141 0.21 28.29 -4.60
C GLY A 141 0.62 29.78 -4.67
N ASN A 142 0.59 30.48 -3.53
CA ASN A 142 1.06 31.86 -3.47
C ASN A 142 2.56 32.00 -3.75
N ASP A 143 3.37 31.04 -3.27
CA ASP A 143 4.82 31.05 -3.54
C ASP A 143 5.09 30.67 -4.99
N ALA A 144 4.38 29.68 -5.56
CA ALA A 144 4.49 29.35 -6.97
C ALA A 144 4.20 30.56 -7.87
N LYS A 145 3.15 31.33 -7.55
CA LYS A 145 2.81 32.59 -8.27
C LYS A 145 3.87 33.65 -8.06
N ARG A 146 4.30 33.88 -6.80
CA ARG A 146 5.30 34.91 -6.44
C ARG A 146 6.62 34.71 -7.15
N TYR A 147 7.08 33.47 -7.23
CA TYR A 147 8.35 33.10 -7.85
C TYR A 147 8.21 32.75 -9.34
N ASN A 148 6.99 32.74 -9.88
CA ASN A 148 6.67 32.34 -11.25
C ASN A 148 7.26 30.97 -11.61
N ILE A 149 7.03 29.96 -10.74
CA ILE A 149 7.55 28.61 -10.92
C ILE A 149 6.42 27.61 -11.17
N GLN A 150 6.65 26.71 -12.12
CA GLN A 150 5.74 25.62 -12.50
C GLN A 150 6.46 24.28 -12.57
N THR A 151 7.80 24.27 -12.63
CA THR A 151 8.60 23.05 -12.78
C THR A 151 9.63 22.91 -11.68
N LEU A 152 10.10 21.68 -11.47
CA LEU A 152 11.19 21.42 -10.53
C LEU A 152 12.48 22.14 -10.93
N SER A 153 12.82 22.18 -12.23
CA SER A 153 13.99 22.93 -12.70
C SER A 153 13.92 24.42 -12.35
N GLN A 154 12.73 25.02 -12.46
CA GLN A 154 12.56 26.44 -12.09
C GLN A 154 12.69 26.68 -10.58
N ALA A 155 12.30 25.71 -9.76
CA ALA A 155 12.37 25.82 -8.31
C ALA A 155 13.82 25.80 -7.79
N THR A 156 14.76 25.19 -8.51
CA THR A 156 16.16 24.97 -8.03
C THR A 156 16.88 26.26 -7.63
N GLN A 157 16.55 27.38 -8.24
CA GLN A 157 17.16 28.68 -7.90
C GLN A 157 16.71 29.22 -6.54
N TYR A 158 15.55 28.74 -6.01
CA TYR A 158 14.98 29.20 -4.74
C TYR A 158 15.20 28.20 -3.61
N THR A 159 15.34 26.91 -3.93
CA THR A 159 15.48 25.84 -2.92
C THR A 159 16.67 26.04 -1.96
N PRO A 160 17.80 26.71 -2.30
CA PRO A 160 18.87 27.00 -1.34
C PRO A 160 18.42 27.86 -0.15
N GLN A 161 17.28 28.54 -0.25
CA GLN A 161 16.68 29.32 0.83
C GLN A 161 15.47 28.62 1.47
N TRP A 162 15.03 27.51 0.93
CA TRP A 162 13.84 26.80 1.35
C TRP A 162 14.15 25.68 2.35
N ARG A 163 13.14 25.34 3.14
CA ARG A 163 13.13 24.20 4.07
C ARG A 163 12.32 23.08 3.43
N GLY A 164 12.90 21.90 3.32
CA GLY A 164 12.20 20.68 2.88
C GLY A 164 11.57 19.95 4.07
N GLY A 165 10.37 19.39 3.86
CA GLY A 165 9.72 18.49 4.81
C GLY A 165 9.21 17.24 4.07
N PHE A 166 9.76 16.05 4.40
CA PHE A 166 9.53 14.86 3.59
C PHE A 166 9.26 13.64 4.48
N GLY A 167 8.49 12.70 3.96
CA GLY A 167 8.29 11.40 4.58
C GLY A 167 9.59 10.58 4.61
N TYR A 168 9.69 9.67 5.58
CA TYR A 168 10.87 8.83 5.79
C TYR A 168 11.27 8.07 4.52
N GLU A 169 10.33 7.34 3.89
CA GLU A 169 10.64 6.55 2.69
C GLU A 169 11.13 7.41 1.52
N PHE A 170 10.59 8.61 1.34
CA PHE A 170 11.06 9.51 0.30
C PHE A 170 12.52 9.94 0.51
N LEU A 171 12.95 10.10 1.76
CA LEU A 171 14.34 10.46 2.08
C LEU A 171 15.32 9.31 1.87
N GLU A 172 14.88 8.05 2.02
CA GLU A 172 15.75 6.86 1.98
C GLU A 172 15.82 6.20 0.61
N ARG A 173 14.79 6.35 -0.21
CA ARG A 173 14.68 5.63 -1.50
C ARG A 173 15.50 6.31 -2.59
N GLU A 174 16.15 5.52 -3.43
CA GLU A 174 16.91 6.00 -4.61
C GLU A 174 16.03 6.77 -5.60
N ASP A 175 14.77 6.35 -5.79
CA ASP A 175 13.77 7.04 -6.60
C ASP A 175 13.04 8.16 -5.84
N GLY A 176 13.51 8.50 -4.64
CA GLY A 176 13.06 9.60 -3.81
C GLY A 176 14.04 10.76 -3.80
N PHE A 177 14.30 11.29 -2.59
CA PHE A 177 15.12 12.49 -2.38
C PHE A 177 16.57 12.38 -2.88
N PRO A 178 17.32 11.28 -2.63
CA PRO A 178 18.72 11.17 -3.05
C PRO A 178 18.89 11.31 -4.57
N GLY A 179 18.11 10.57 -5.35
CA GLY A 179 18.19 10.63 -6.79
C GLY A 179 17.58 11.93 -7.37
N LEU A 180 16.50 12.45 -6.77
CA LEU A 180 15.90 13.71 -7.16
C LEU A 180 16.88 14.87 -6.99
N THR A 181 17.54 14.96 -5.84
CA THR A 181 18.53 16.03 -5.57
C THR A 181 19.69 15.98 -6.53
N LYS A 182 20.15 14.78 -6.89
CA LYS A 182 21.21 14.59 -7.89
C LYS A 182 20.75 15.03 -9.29
N THR A 183 19.55 14.62 -9.71
CA THR A 183 19.01 14.88 -11.05
C THR A 183 18.73 16.37 -11.28
N TYR A 184 18.16 17.05 -10.27
CA TYR A 184 17.77 18.45 -10.35
C TYR A 184 18.81 19.41 -9.74
N ASN A 185 19.90 18.90 -9.13
CA ASN A 185 20.84 19.69 -8.33
C ASN A 185 20.12 20.50 -7.23
N LEU A 186 19.13 19.87 -6.59
CA LEU A 186 18.37 20.50 -5.51
C LEU A 186 19.25 20.65 -4.25
N ARG A 187 19.20 21.84 -3.66
CA ARG A 187 19.84 22.13 -2.37
C ARG A 187 18.81 22.81 -1.49
N PHE A 188 18.83 22.53 -0.20
CA PHE A 188 17.95 23.17 0.77
C PHE A 188 18.76 23.95 1.79
N ALA A 189 18.12 24.94 2.42
CA ALA A 189 18.76 25.80 3.43
C ALA A 189 19.34 25.00 4.63
N LYS A 190 18.71 23.88 4.94
CA LYS A 190 19.09 22.92 5.99
C LYS A 190 18.76 21.51 5.52
N PRO A 191 19.32 20.47 6.15
CA PRO A 191 18.85 19.09 5.93
C PRO A 191 17.32 19.03 6.06
N PRO A 192 16.61 18.31 5.16
CA PRO A 192 15.17 18.20 5.22
C PRO A 192 14.67 17.62 6.55
N GLN A 193 13.51 18.08 6.99
CA GLN A 193 12.84 17.55 8.18
C GLN A 193 12.10 16.25 7.83
N ILE A 194 12.28 15.23 8.65
CA ILE A 194 11.48 14.01 8.57
C ILE A 194 10.10 14.29 9.14
N MET A 195 9.05 13.98 8.41
CA MET A 195 7.66 14.24 8.80
C MET A 195 6.77 13.03 8.52
N ASP A 196 5.74 12.87 9.35
CA ASP A 196 4.61 12.01 9.04
C ASP A 196 3.84 12.55 7.83
N LEU A 197 3.41 11.66 6.91
CA LEU A 197 2.72 12.04 5.67
C LEU A 197 1.40 12.78 5.94
N GLY A 198 0.72 12.48 7.03
CA GLY A 198 -0.50 13.18 7.45
C GLY A 198 -0.26 14.64 7.92
N LEU A 199 1.00 15.01 8.21
CA LEU A 199 1.35 16.34 8.74
C LEU A 199 2.03 17.26 7.70
N ILE A 200 2.49 16.74 6.56
CA ILE A 200 3.30 17.50 5.58
C ILE A 200 2.56 18.74 5.05
N TYR A 201 1.28 18.61 4.72
CA TYR A 201 0.49 19.73 4.19
C TYR A 201 0.22 20.81 5.24
N ARG A 202 -0.02 20.40 6.48
CA ARG A 202 -0.18 21.33 7.59
C ARG A 202 1.10 22.13 7.82
N ALA A 203 2.26 21.46 7.84
CA ALA A 203 3.56 22.11 7.99
C ALA A 203 3.85 23.10 6.83
N LEU A 204 3.46 22.74 5.60
CA LEU A 204 3.60 23.59 4.42
C LEU A 204 2.72 24.86 4.54
N ILE A 205 1.44 24.72 4.89
CA ILE A 205 0.50 25.85 5.06
C ILE A 205 0.93 26.75 6.21
N GLN A 206 1.40 26.18 7.32
CA GLN A 206 1.90 26.93 8.48
C GLN A 206 3.30 27.53 8.27
N LYS A 207 3.85 27.40 7.06
CA LYS A 207 5.18 27.94 6.69
C LYS A 207 6.32 27.39 7.57
N GLN A 208 6.16 26.19 8.13
CA GLN A 208 7.25 25.49 8.84
C GLN A 208 8.26 24.94 7.82
N VAL A 209 7.77 24.52 6.67
CA VAL A 209 8.55 24.11 5.49
C VAL A 209 8.07 24.86 4.26
N ASP A 210 8.86 24.83 3.18
CA ASP A 210 8.60 25.57 1.94
C ASP A 210 8.32 24.65 0.75
N MET A 211 8.74 23.39 0.84
CA MET A 211 8.46 22.32 -0.14
C MET A 211 8.26 21.01 0.60
N VAL A 212 7.29 20.22 0.14
CA VAL A 212 7.03 18.86 0.62
C VAL A 212 6.98 17.87 -0.54
N ALA A 213 7.19 16.59 -0.26
CA ALA A 213 6.89 15.50 -1.17
C ALA A 213 5.60 14.82 -0.71
N GLY A 214 4.54 14.97 -1.49
CA GLY A 214 3.27 14.27 -1.32
C GLY A 214 3.04 13.29 -2.46
N ASN A 215 1.78 12.93 -2.66
CA ASN A 215 1.34 12.04 -3.72
C ASN A 215 0.51 12.79 -4.77
N SER A 216 0.62 12.42 -6.05
CA SER A 216 -0.07 13.12 -7.14
C SER A 216 -1.60 13.01 -7.09
N THR A 217 -2.11 12.08 -6.31
CA THR A 217 -3.54 11.82 -6.09
C THR A 217 -4.08 12.40 -4.77
N ASP A 218 -3.26 13.11 -4.00
CA ASP A 218 -3.69 13.66 -2.70
C ASP A 218 -4.78 14.73 -2.87
N GLY A 219 -5.95 14.50 -2.25
CA GLY A 219 -7.09 15.41 -2.29
C GLY A 219 -6.84 16.78 -1.63
N GLN A 220 -5.86 16.85 -0.73
CA GLN A 220 -5.47 18.09 -0.04
C GLN A 220 -4.87 19.16 -0.97
N ILE A 221 -4.26 18.75 -2.09
CA ILE A 221 -3.56 19.67 -3.02
C ILE A 221 -4.50 20.75 -3.51
N SER A 222 -5.61 20.37 -4.12
CA SER A 222 -6.61 21.30 -4.63
C SER A 222 -7.31 22.09 -3.49
N ARG A 223 -7.69 21.40 -2.41
CA ARG A 223 -8.40 22.02 -1.28
C ARG A 223 -7.59 23.14 -0.61
N LEU A 224 -6.29 23.00 -0.52
CA LEU A 224 -5.41 23.95 0.14
C LEU A 224 -4.75 24.96 -0.82
N GLY A 225 -5.13 24.94 -2.11
CA GLY A 225 -4.56 25.84 -3.11
C GLY A 225 -3.06 25.64 -3.31
N LEU A 226 -2.61 24.38 -3.20
CA LEU A 226 -1.22 23.99 -3.39
C LEU A 226 -0.93 23.73 -4.87
N VAL A 227 0.35 23.75 -5.24
CA VAL A 227 0.81 23.53 -6.60
C VAL A 227 1.83 22.39 -6.62
N VAL A 228 1.55 21.39 -7.46
CA VAL A 228 2.52 20.36 -7.83
C VAL A 228 3.47 20.93 -8.87
N LEU A 229 4.75 20.89 -8.59
CA LEU A 229 5.78 21.27 -9.56
C LEU A 229 5.97 20.11 -10.55
N LYS A 230 5.91 20.45 -11.85
CA LYS A 230 6.09 19.45 -12.91
C LYS A 230 7.51 18.88 -12.87
N ASP A 231 7.60 17.55 -12.91
CA ASP A 231 8.84 16.81 -13.15
C ASP A 231 9.25 16.91 -14.63
N ASP A 232 9.90 18.03 -14.99
CA ASP A 232 10.26 18.36 -16.38
C ASP A 232 11.43 17.53 -16.93
N LYS A 233 12.18 16.85 -16.04
CA LYS A 233 13.24 15.91 -16.45
C LYS A 233 12.78 14.45 -16.44
N LYS A 234 11.50 14.18 -16.13
CA LYS A 234 10.92 12.81 -16.05
C LYS A 234 11.76 11.87 -15.17
N TYR A 235 12.08 12.34 -14.00
CA TYR A 235 12.89 11.60 -13.04
C TYR A 235 12.12 10.43 -12.40
N PHE A 236 10.86 10.67 -12.04
CA PHE A 236 10.05 9.65 -11.39
C PHE A 236 9.62 8.55 -12.37
N PRO A 237 9.77 7.27 -12.01
CA PRO A 237 9.25 6.15 -12.80
C PRO A 237 7.71 6.09 -12.78
N PRO A 238 7.09 5.23 -13.59
CA PRO A 238 5.66 4.96 -13.48
C PRO A 238 5.33 4.30 -12.13
N TYR A 239 4.23 4.70 -11.50
CA TYR A 239 3.77 4.19 -10.20
C TYR A 239 2.31 3.70 -10.29
N GLU A 240 2.04 2.71 -11.15
CA GLU A 240 0.71 2.12 -11.25
C GLU A 240 0.34 1.38 -9.97
N ALA A 241 -0.86 1.66 -9.43
CA ALA A 241 -1.39 0.96 -8.26
C ALA A 241 -1.75 -0.48 -8.62
N THR A 242 -1.19 -1.47 -7.92
CA THR A 242 -1.39 -2.88 -8.21
C THR A 242 -1.53 -3.71 -6.92
N PRO A 243 -2.48 -4.66 -6.86
CA PRO A 243 -2.55 -5.59 -5.75
C PRO A 243 -1.37 -6.59 -5.78
N ILE A 244 -0.72 -6.77 -4.64
CA ILE A 244 0.28 -7.81 -4.40
C ILE A 244 -0.34 -8.87 -3.52
N VAL A 245 -0.25 -10.14 -3.93
CA VAL A 245 -0.90 -11.26 -3.25
C VAL A 245 0.07 -12.43 -3.11
N ARG A 246 0.01 -13.13 -2.00
CA ARG A 246 0.77 -14.37 -1.81
C ARG A 246 0.30 -15.46 -2.76
N GLN A 247 1.21 -16.10 -3.49
CA GLN A 247 0.87 -17.23 -4.36
C GLN A 247 0.28 -18.41 -3.60
N GLU A 248 0.71 -18.64 -2.37
CA GLU A 248 0.17 -19.68 -1.49
C GLU A 248 -1.31 -19.41 -1.17
N THR A 249 -1.66 -18.16 -0.86
CA THR A 249 -3.05 -17.75 -0.61
C THR A 249 -3.93 -17.95 -1.85
N LEU A 250 -3.43 -17.58 -3.05
CA LEU A 250 -4.14 -17.79 -4.30
C LEU A 250 -4.28 -19.28 -4.70
N LYS A 251 -3.36 -20.13 -4.28
CA LYS A 251 -3.48 -21.60 -4.44
C LYS A 251 -4.52 -22.18 -3.49
N LYS A 252 -4.56 -21.69 -2.26
CA LYS A 252 -5.51 -22.13 -1.23
C LYS A 252 -6.94 -21.66 -1.52
N TYR A 253 -7.10 -20.46 -2.07
CA TYR A 253 -8.38 -19.82 -2.37
C TYR A 253 -8.39 -19.31 -3.83
N PRO A 254 -8.61 -20.21 -4.83
CA PRO A 254 -8.51 -19.83 -6.24
C PRO A 254 -9.50 -18.74 -6.69
N GLU A 255 -10.67 -18.66 -6.04
CA GLU A 255 -11.69 -17.63 -6.29
C GLU A 255 -11.19 -16.21 -6.03
N LEU A 256 -10.20 -16.07 -5.16
CA LEU A 256 -9.58 -14.78 -4.80
C LEU A 256 -8.97 -14.09 -6.03
N ARG A 257 -8.38 -14.88 -6.94
CA ARG A 257 -7.78 -14.35 -8.18
C ARG A 257 -8.80 -13.60 -9.03
N LYS A 258 -9.99 -14.17 -9.24
CA LYS A 258 -11.06 -13.54 -10.01
C LYS A 258 -11.62 -12.29 -9.29
N ALA A 259 -11.81 -12.41 -7.98
CA ALA A 259 -12.27 -11.29 -7.15
C ALA A 259 -11.36 -10.06 -7.27
N ILE A 260 -10.05 -10.25 -7.10
CA ILE A 260 -9.05 -9.18 -7.18
C ILE A 260 -8.90 -8.66 -8.62
N ALA A 261 -8.81 -9.56 -9.61
CA ALA A 261 -8.67 -9.17 -11.01
C ALA A 261 -9.85 -8.35 -11.54
N SER A 262 -11.04 -8.47 -10.95
CA SER A 262 -12.20 -7.65 -11.32
C SER A 262 -12.04 -6.16 -11.04
N LEU A 263 -11.08 -5.78 -10.21
CA LEU A 263 -10.71 -4.38 -9.92
C LEU A 263 -9.80 -3.77 -10.99
N ALA A 264 -9.28 -4.57 -11.93
CA ALA A 264 -8.36 -4.09 -12.96
C ALA A 264 -8.96 -2.96 -13.80
N GLY A 265 -8.25 -1.83 -13.93
CA GLY A 265 -8.67 -0.68 -14.72
C GLY A 265 -9.93 0.02 -14.22
N LYS A 266 -10.37 -0.20 -12.97
CA LYS A 266 -11.64 0.33 -12.46
C LYS A 266 -11.53 1.73 -11.85
N ILE A 267 -10.34 2.22 -11.61
CA ILE A 267 -10.10 3.52 -10.95
C ILE A 267 -9.27 4.39 -11.88
N SER A 268 -9.73 5.60 -12.17
CA SER A 268 -8.89 6.65 -12.79
C SER A 268 -8.20 7.50 -11.72
N ALA A 269 -7.16 8.23 -12.10
CA ALA A 269 -6.47 9.15 -11.17
C ALA A 269 -7.40 10.25 -10.64
N ASP A 270 -8.35 10.74 -11.47
CA ASP A 270 -9.35 11.72 -11.04
C ASP A 270 -10.32 11.15 -10.00
N GLU A 271 -10.77 9.92 -10.20
CA GLU A 271 -11.62 9.24 -9.23
C GLU A 271 -10.89 8.97 -7.92
N MET A 272 -9.61 8.60 -7.99
CA MET A 272 -8.82 8.40 -6.78
C MET A 272 -8.63 9.72 -6.00
N ARG A 273 -8.36 10.84 -6.69
CA ARG A 273 -8.34 12.17 -6.05
C ARG A 273 -9.67 12.52 -5.39
N GLN A 274 -10.78 12.19 -6.06
CA GLN A 274 -12.12 12.42 -5.48
C GLN A 274 -12.36 11.56 -4.24
N LEU A 275 -12.00 10.28 -4.27
CA LEU A 275 -12.12 9.38 -3.11
C LEU A 275 -11.28 9.88 -1.93
N ASN A 276 -10.04 10.28 -2.18
CA ASN A 276 -9.16 10.87 -1.17
C ASN A 276 -9.78 12.15 -0.58
N TYR A 277 -10.36 13.02 -1.43
CA TYR A 277 -11.03 14.24 -0.97
C TYR A 277 -12.26 13.97 -0.11
N LEU A 278 -13.10 12.99 -0.47
CA LEU A 278 -14.27 12.61 0.33
C LEU A 278 -13.88 12.18 1.75
N VAL A 279 -12.76 11.44 1.88
CA VAL A 279 -12.30 10.97 3.18
C VAL A 279 -11.54 12.07 3.95
N GLU A 280 -10.56 12.75 3.31
CA GLU A 280 -9.69 13.72 4.00
C GLU A 280 -10.30 15.11 4.08
N GLY A 281 -11.05 15.53 3.06
CA GLY A 281 -11.64 16.85 2.96
C GLY A 281 -13.02 16.93 3.62
N GLU A 282 -13.88 15.95 3.36
CA GLU A 282 -15.25 15.90 3.87
C GLU A 282 -15.39 15.02 5.12
N LEU A 283 -14.32 14.35 5.56
CA LEU A 283 -14.27 13.49 6.74
C LEU A 283 -15.29 12.35 6.72
N ARG A 284 -15.60 11.83 5.54
CA ARG A 284 -16.54 10.72 5.36
C ARG A 284 -15.90 9.39 5.77
N ASP A 285 -16.74 8.48 6.23
CA ASP A 285 -16.30 7.11 6.57
C ASP A 285 -15.81 6.36 5.32
N ILE A 286 -14.65 5.71 5.44
CA ILE A 286 -13.98 5.01 4.33
C ILE A 286 -14.84 3.87 3.78
N LYS A 287 -15.52 3.10 4.65
CA LYS A 287 -16.34 1.97 4.23
C LYS A 287 -17.52 2.41 3.37
N ASP A 288 -18.15 3.52 3.75
CA ASP A 288 -19.28 4.09 3.03
C ASP A 288 -18.83 4.63 1.67
N VAL A 289 -17.75 5.41 1.64
CA VAL A 289 -17.15 5.95 0.40
C VAL A 289 -16.82 4.83 -0.58
N VAL A 290 -16.16 3.79 -0.10
CA VAL A 290 -15.79 2.62 -0.93
C VAL A 290 -17.02 1.84 -1.38
N GLN A 291 -18.02 1.67 -0.53
CA GLN A 291 -19.26 0.98 -0.91
C GLN A 291 -20.00 1.72 -2.02
N GLU A 292 -20.11 3.04 -1.93
CA GLU A 292 -20.72 3.89 -2.97
C GLU A 292 -19.93 3.80 -4.28
N PHE A 293 -18.61 3.90 -4.20
CA PHE A 293 -17.74 3.75 -5.37
C PHE A 293 -17.92 2.40 -6.05
N ARG A 294 -17.90 1.29 -5.29
CA ARG A 294 -18.12 -0.05 -5.83
C ARG A 294 -19.47 -0.17 -6.55
N LYS A 295 -20.54 0.39 -5.96
CA LYS A 295 -21.87 0.42 -6.59
C LYS A 295 -21.84 1.20 -7.91
N SER A 296 -21.19 2.37 -7.96
CA SER A 296 -21.10 3.20 -9.17
C SER A 296 -20.33 2.51 -10.30
N LYS A 297 -19.39 1.62 -9.96
CA LYS A 297 -18.60 0.83 -10.91
C LYS A 297 -19.22 -0.52 -11.30
N GLY A 298 -20.39 -0.84 -10.77
CA GLY A 298 -21.02 -2.14 -11.00
C GLY A 298 -20.22 -3.31 -10.41
N LEU A 299 -19.40 -3.05 -9.38
CA LEU A 299 -18.64 -4.05 -8.64
C LEU A 299 -19.53 -4.70 -7.55
N GLY A 300 -20.69 -5.18 -7.96
CA GLY A 300 -21.64 -5.89 -7.11
C GLY A 300 -21.29 -7.36 -6.93
N SER A 301 -22.07 -8.04 -6.06
CA SER A 301 -22.03 -9.50 -5.95
C SER A 301 -22.15 -10.14 -7.32
N SER A 302 -21.38 -11.18 -7.60
CA SER A 302 -21.61 -12.06 -8.75
C SER A 302 -23.10 -12.43 -8.76
N GLN A 303 -23.84 -11.90 -9.73
CA GLN A 303 -25.13 -12.52 -10.05
C GLN A 303 -24.79 -13.95 -10.47
N GLY A 304 -25.28 -14.90 -9.68
CA GLY A 304 -25.12 -16.33 -9.86
C GLY A 304 -25.68 -16.84 -11.18
#